data_2e8392c82536ab722474c50f4e696904
#
_entry.id   2e8392c82536ab722474c50f4e696904
#
_cell.length_a   1.000
_cell.length_b   1.000
_cell.length_c   1.000
_cell.angle_alpha   90.00
_cell.angle_beta   90.00
_cell.angle_gamma   90.00
#
_symmetry.space_group_name_H-M   'P 1'
#
loop_
_entity.id
_entity.type
_entity.pdbx_description
1 polymer ?
#
loop_
_entity_poly.entity_id
_entity_poly.type
_entity_poly.pdbx_seq_one_letter_code
_entity_poly.pdbx_strand_id
1 'polypeptide(L)'
;MRRALAILGSAIFLVIAPGVVALYVPWRISRWERQPPFWGIGALRVVGVVLILAGLPVLLDSFARFALKGFGTPFPGFPTRHLVVSGIYRYVRNPMYVAVAALIFGQGLLFGSVRVLEYGVAVWAAFFVFVVAYEEPTLRKSFGAEYEEYCANVPRWIPGIKPWEQKREN
;
A
#
# COMPACT_ATOMS: atom_id res chain seq x y z
N MET A 1 25.76 -0.34 -10.34
CA MET A 1 25.12 0.95 -10.73
C MET A 1 23.58 0.85 -10.75
N ARG A 2 22.94 -0.01 -11.57
CA ARG A 2 21.46 -0.10 -11.69
C ARG A 2 20.72 -0.42 -10.38
N ARG A 3 21.24 -1.32 -9.52
CA ARG A 3 20.63 -1.64 -8.20
C ARG A 3 20.64 -0.45 -7.24
N ALA A 4 21.74 0.29 -7.17
CA ALA A 4 21.84 1.47 -6.31
C ALA A 4 20.85 2.57 -6.74
N LEU A 5 20.69 2.79 -8.06
CA LEU A 5 19.70 3.74 -8.60
C LEU A 5 18.26 3.30 -8.31
N ALA A 6 17.95 2.00 -8.40
CA ALA A 6 16.62 1.47 -8.06
C ALA A 6 16.31 1.63 -6.57
N ILE A 7 17.27 1.36 -5.69
CA ILE A 7 17.12 1.55 -4.23
C ILE A 7 16.93 3.03 -3.92
N LEU A 8 17.76 3.91 -4.48
CA LEU A 8 17.66 5.35 -4.26
C LEU A 8 16.33 5.90 -4.80
N GLY A 9 15.92 5.52 -6.01
CA GLY A 9 14.64 5.92 -6.59
C GLY A 9 13.44 5.44 -5.78
N SER A 10 13.47 4.18 -5.30
CA SER A 10 12.42 3.65 -4.42
C SER A 10 12.39 4.36 -3.07
N ALA A 11 13.55 4.68 -2.47
CA ALA A 11 13.62 5.44 -1.23
C ALA A 11 13.07 6.85 -1.38
N ILE A 12 13.44 7.55 -2.45
CA ILE A 12 12.92 8.88 -2.77
C ILE A 12 11.40 8.81 -2.98
N PHE A 13 10.91 7.84 -3.73
CA PHE A 13 9.49 7.66 -3.99
C PHE A 13 8.71 7.32 -2.70
N LEU A 14 9.28 6.48 -1.79
CA LEU A 14 8.70 6.18 -0.48
C LEU A 14 8.52 7.44 0.36
N VAL A 15 9.55 8.30 0.40
CA VAL A 15 9.51 9.55 1.17
C VAL A 15 8.52 10.53 0.55
N ILE A 16 8.55 10.71 -0.77
CA ILE A 16 7.71 11.72 -1.44
C ILE A 16 6.25 11.27 -1.50
N ALA A 17 5.95 10.10 -2.09
CA ALA A 17 4.57 9.71 -2.31
C ALA A 17 3.85 9.25 -1.03
N PRO A 18 4.23 8.12 -0.36
CA PRO A 18 3.56 7.73 0.88
C PRO A 18 3.83 8.68 2.04
N GLY A 19 5.03 9.31 2.12
CA GLY A 19 5.35 10.29 3.15
C GLY A 19 4.45 11.52 3.08
N VAL A 20 4.19 12.04 1.87
CA VAL A 20 3.24 13.14 1.71
C VAL A 20 1.81 12.67 1.96
N VAL A 21 1.39 11.57 1.32
CA VAL A 21 0.00 11.11 1.36
C VAL A 21 -0.40 10.56 2.74
N ALA A 22 0.45 9.75 3.36
CA ALA A 22 0.11 9.07 4.62
C ALA A 22 0.62 9.77 5.88
N LEU A 23 1.49 10.78 5.77
CA LEU A 23 2.05 11.45 6.94
C LEU A 23 1.83 12.97 6.90
N TYR A 24 2.36 13.65 5.86
CA TYR A 24 2.32 15.12 5.79
C TYR A 24 0.90 15.67 5.67
N VAL A 25 0.07 15.14 4.76
CA VAL A 25 -1.31 15.64 4.58
C VAL A 25 -2.19 15.35 5.80
N PRO A 26 -2.23 14.14 6.39
CA PRO A 26 -2.94 13.88 7.64
C PRO A 26 -2.49 14.81 8.79
N TRP A 27 -1.17 15.04 8.90
CA TRP A 27 -0.65 16.00 9.87
C TRP A 27 -1.12 17.43 9.57
N ARG A 28 -1.10 17.88 8.32
CA ARG A 28 -1.59 19.24 7.95
C ARG A 28 -3.06 19.42 8.27
N ILE A 29 -3.87 18.37 8.11
CA ILE A 29 -5.31 18.40 8.39
C ILE A 29 -5.58 18.44 9.90
N SER A 30 -4.94 17.56 10.69
CA SER A 30 -5.25 17.36 12.09
C SER A 30 -4.28 18.04 13.05
N ARG A 31 -3.06 18.44 12.59
CA ARG A 31 -1.92 18.87 13.42
C ARG A 31 -1.57 17.88 14.54
N TRP A 32 -2.14 16.65 14.42
CA TRP A 32 -2.09 15.61 15.45
C TRP A 32 -2.67 16.06 16.81
N GLU A 33 -3.55 17.07 16.76
CA GLU A 33 -4.31 17.49 17.93
C GLU A 33 -5.33 16.41 18.29
N ARG A 34 -5.34 16.04 19.58
CA ARG A 34 -6.27 15.02 20.08
C ARG A 34 -7.67 15.63 20.22
N GLN A 35 -8.57 15.19 19.41
CA GLN A 35 -10.01 15.43 19.48
C GLN A 35 -10.67 14.38 20.41
N PRO A 36 -11.86 14.58 20.93
CA PRO A 36 -12.61 13.54 21.61
C PRO A 36 -12.73 12.27 20.74
N PRO A 37 -12.71 11.07 21.35
CA PRO A 37 -12.87 9.85 20.55
C PRO A 37 -14.27 9.80 19.95
N PHE A 38 -14.38 9.21 18.76
CA PHE A 38 -15.67 9.04 18.07
C PHE A 38 -16.67 8.36 19.01
N TRP A 39 -17.86 8.94 19.13
CA TRP A 39 -18.96 8.46 20.00
C TRP A 39 -18.55 8.22 21.46
N GLY A 40 -17.47 8.83 21.94
CA GLY A 40 -16.93 8.58 23.28
C GLY A 40 -16.21 7.24 23.44
N ILE A 41 -16.04 6.46 22.36
CA ILE A 41 -15.48 5.12 22.39
C ILE A 41 -13.96 5.17 22.32
N GLY A 42 -13.28 5.13 23.48
CA GLY A 42 -11.82 5.15 23.56
C GLY A 42 -11.13 3.97 22.85
N ALA A 43 -11.78 2.82 22.75
CA ALA A 43 -11.26 1.63 22.06
C ALA A 43 -10.93 1.89 20.58
N LEU A 44 -11.60 2.84 19.91
CA LEU A 44 -11.29 3.19 18.52
C LEU A 44 -9.88 3.75 18.36
N ARG A 45 -9.32 4.38 19.38
CA ARG A 45 -7.91 4.81 19.36
C ARG A 45 -6.94 3.63 19.35
N VAL A 46 -7.28 2.56 20.09
CA VAL A 46 -6.49 1.33 20.08
C VAL A 46 -6.50 0.71 18.67
N VAL A 47 -7.67 0.67 18.02
CA VAL A 47 -7.77 0.25 16.62
C VAL A 47 -6.88 1.13 15.72
N GLY A 48 -6.90 2.45 15.93
CA GLY A 48 -6.02 3.37 15.20
C GLY A 48 -4.54 3.04 15.35
N VAL A 49 -4.09 2.76 16.59
CA VAL A 49 -2.70 2.34 16.85
C VAL A 49 -2.38 1.02 16.15
N VAL A 50 -3.26 0.03 16.24
CA VAL A 50 -3.08 -1.28 15.59
C VAL A 50 -2.95 -1.14 14.07
N LEU A 51 -3.79 -0.30 13.43
CA LEU A 51 -3.70 -0.02 12.00
C LEU A 51 -2.36 0.61 11.60
N ILE A 52 -1.85 1.55 12.40
CA ILE A 52 -0.54 2.17 12.15
C ILE A 52 0.58 1.15 12.31
N LEU A 53 0.57 0.38 13.40
CA LEU A 53 1.60 -0.62 13.69
C LEU A 53 1.60 -1.78 12.68
N ALA A 54 0.45 -2.15 12.14
CA ALA A 54 0.33 -3.15 11.08
C ALA A 54 0.68 -2.59 9.70
N GLY A 55 0.23 -1.37 9.38
CA GLY A 55 0.44 -0.76 8.07
C GLY A 55 1.89 -0.38 7.79
N LEU A 56 2.61 0.15 8.78
CA LEU A 56 3.99 0.61 8.57
C LEU A 56 4.95 -0.51 8.15
N PRO A 57 5.02 -1.67 8.81
CA PRO A 57 5.87 -2.78 8.35
C PRO A 57 5.49 -3.29 6.95
N VAL A 58 4.19 -3.38 6.65
CA VAL A 58 3.70 -3.79 5.32
C VAL A 58 4.14 -2.81 4.24
N LEU A 59 4.05 -1.51 4.50
CA LEU A 59 4.53 -0.48 3.59
C LEU A 59 6.03 -0.62 3.32
N LEU A 60 6.83 -0.71 4.37
CA LEU A 60 8.29 -0.83 4.27
C LEU A 60 8.71 -2.12 3.56
N ASP A 61 8.10 -3.28 3.88
CA ASP A 61 8.37 -4.56 3.19
C ASP A 61 8.00 -4.48 1.70
N SER A 62 6.87 -3.84 1.37
CA SER A 62 6.46 -3.64 -0.02
C SER A 62 7.49 -2.86 -0.82
N PHE A 63 7.98 -1.74 -0.29
CA PHE A 63 9.03 -0.95 -0.94
C PHE A 63 10.35 -1.69 -1.04
N ALA A 64 10.77 -2.40 0.01
CA ALA A 64 11.99 -3.20 -0.01
C ALA A 64 11.95 -4.27 -1.11
N ARG A 65 10.80 -4.92 -1.33
CA ARG A 65 10.63 -5.92 -2.39
C ARG A 65 10.71 -5.31 -3.79
N PHE A 66 10.08 -4.16 -4.02
CA PHE A 66 10.23 -3.46 -5.29
C PHE A 66 11.68 -3.04 -5.55
N ALA A 67 12.35 -2.46 -4.57
CA ALA A 67 13.75 -2.03 -4.69
C ALA A 67 14.72 -3.20 -4.93
N LEU A 68 14.51 -4.34 -4.24
CA LEU A 68 15.46 -5.46 -4.26
C LEU A 68 15.15 -6.51 -5.33
N LYS A 69 13.88 -6.75 -5.65
CA LYS A 69 13.43 -7.84 -6.55
C LYS A 69 12.85 -7.35 -7.86
N GLY A 70 12.19 -6.19 -7.87
CA GLY A 70 11.51 -5.67 -9.05
C GLY A 70 12.45 -5.06 -10.09
N PHE A 71 13.70 -4.73 -9.73
CA PHE A 71 14.61 -3.93 -10.56
C PHE A 71 13.97 -2.67 -11.16
N GLY A 72 12.89 -2.18 -10.55
CA GLY A 72 12.15 -0.97 -10.89
C GLY A 72 11.67 -0.27 -9.63
N THR A 73 11.02 0.87 -9.83
CA THR A 73 10.33 1.58 -8.74
C THR A 73 8.84 1.25 -8.79
N PRO A 74 8.09 1.40 -7.68
CA PRO A 74 6.62 1.35 -7.71
C PRO A 74 6.01 2.46 -8.59
N PHE A 75 6.83 3.34 -9.13
CA PHE A 75 6.40 4.42 -10.00
C PHE A 75 6.03 3.89 -11.40
N PRO A 76 4.86 4.24 -11.95
CA PRO A 76 4.36 3.74 -13.23
C PRO A 76 5.28 3.99 -14.43
N GLY A 77 6.16 4.99 -14.37
CA GLY A 77 7.12 5.33 -15.41
C GLY A 77 8.34 4.39 -15.53
N PHE A 78 8.55 3.50 -14.54
CA PHE A 78 9.63 2.52 -14.52
C PHE A 78 9.11 1.15 -14.09
N PRO A 79 8.34 0.47 -14.97
CA PRO A 79 7.72 -0.81 -14.64
C PRO A 79 8.77 -1.87 -14.33
N THR A 80 8.42 -2.77 -13.42
CA THR A 80 9.25 -3.93 -13.09
C THR A 80 9.37 -4.87 -14.27
N ARG A 81 10.54 -5.52 -14.41
CA ARG A 81 10.76 -6.52 -15.48
C ARG A 81 10.09 -7.87 -15.19
N HIS A 82 9.77 -8.12 -13.94
CA HIS A 82 9.15 -9.35 -13.46
C HIS A 82 8.00 -9.03 -12.53
N LEU A 83 6.97 -9.84 -12.57
CA LEU A 83 5.85 -9.75 -11.63
C LEU A 83 6.36 -10.02 -10.21
N VAL A 84 6.10 -9.11 -9.28
CA VAL A 84 6.57 -9.24 -7.89
C VAL A 84 5.55 -10.04 -7.10
N VAL A 85 5.75 -11.36 -7.04
CA VAL A 85 4.95 -12.29 -6.25
C VAL A 85 5.80 -12.86 -5.12
N SER A 86 6.02 -12.07 -4.06
CA SER A 86 6.83 -12.51 -2.92
C SER A 86 6.40 -11.83 -1.62
N GLY A 87 6.58 -12.51 -0.48
CA GLY A 87 6.18 -12.00 0.84
C GLY A 87 4.71 -11.70 0.92
N ILE A 88 4.35 -10.48 1.32
CA ILE A 88 2.95 -10.06 1.49
C ILE A 88 2.15 -10.08 0.17
N TYR A 89 2.80 -9.93 -1.00
CA TYR A 89 2.18 -10.02 -2.32
C TYR A 89 1.64 -11.42 -2.65
N ARG A 90 2.01 -12.45 -1.89
CA ARG A 90 1.43 -13.79 -1.98
C ARG A 90 0.06 -13.89 -1.30
N TYR A 91 -0.31 -12.91 -0.49
CA TYR A 91 -1.56 -12.87 0.27
C TYR A 91 -2.55 -11.84 -0.26
N VAL A 92 -2.05 -10.72 -0.79
CA VAL A 92 -2.85 -9.62 -1.31
C VAL A 92 -2.09 -8.93 -2.44
N ARG A 93 -2.82 -8.56 -3.52
CA ARG A 93 -2.18 -7.98 -4.71
C ARG A 93 -1.70 -6.54 -4.51
N ASN A 94 -2.38 -5.77 -3.68
CA ASN A 94 -2.15 -4.34 -3.49
C ASN A 94 -1.77 -3.97 -2.04
N PRO A 95 -0.77 -4.61 -1.42
CA PRO A 95 -0.46 -4.40 0.00
C PRO A 95 0.00 -2.98 0.30
N MET A 96 0.66 -2.32 -0.63
CA MET A 96 1.16 -0.96 -0.47
C MET A 96 0.02 0.06 -0.29
N TYR A 97 -1.03 -0.03 -1.13
CA TYR A 97 -2.20 0.85 -1.01
C TYR A 97 -3.00 0.57 0.25
N VAL A 98 -3.15 -0.71 0.62
CA VAL A 98 -3.79 -1.11 1.88
C VAL A 98 -3.03 -0.55 3.08
N ALA A 99 -1.71 -0.61 3.07
CA ALA A 99 -0.86 -0.09 4.13
C ALA A 99 -0.98 1.44 4.25
N VAL A 100 -0.93 2.17 3.13
CA VAL A 100 -1.13 3.63 3.12
C VAL A 100 -2.51 3.99 3.69
N ALA A 101 -3.56 3.31 3.27
CA ALA A 101 -4.91 3.52 3.80
C ALA A 101 -4.97 3.22 5.31
N ALA A 102 -4.38 2.12 5.77
CA ALA A 102 -4.30 1.77 7.19
C ALA A 102 -3.60 2.86 8.01
N LEU A 103 -2.51 3.46 7.49
CA LEU A 103 -1.83 4.57 8.16
C LEU A 103 -2.71 5.82 8.25
N ILE A 104 -3.46 6.16 7.20
CA ILE A 104 -4.33 7.34 7.19
C ILE A 104 -5.52 7.12 8.14
N PHE A 105 -6.25 6.01 8.00
CA PHE A 105 -7.39 5.69 8.87
C PHE A 105 -6.96 5.51 10.32
N GLY A 106 -5.78 4.89 10.55
CA GLY A 106 -5.18 4.76 11.86
C GLY A 106 -4.97 6.11 12.55
N GLN A 107 -4.43 7.10 11.84
CA GLN A 107 -4.27 8.46 12.37
C GLN A 107 -5.64 9.13 12.60
N GLY A 108 -6.60 8.98 11.69
CA GLY A 108 -7.95 9.51 11.85
C GLY A 108 -8.61 9.02 13.15
N LEU A 109 -8.54 7.71 13.41
CA LEU A 109 -9.08 7.08 14.63
C LEU A 109 -8.29 7.46 15.89
N LEU A 110 -6.95 7.48 15.79
CA LEU A 110 -6.08 7.80 16.93
C LEU A 110 -6.29 9.21 17.45
N PHE A 111 -6.37 10.19 16.53
CA PHE A 111 -6.55 11.59 16.86
C PHE A 111 -8.02 12.04 16.93
N GLY A 112 -8.97 11.18 16.55
CA GLY A 112 -10.40 11.50 16.54
C GLY A 112 -10.79 12.49 15.43
N SER A 113 -10.03 12.54 14.33
CA SER A 113 -10.22 13.52 13.25
C SER A 113 -11.10 12.99 12.13
N VAL A 114 -12.34 13.47 12.05
CA VAL A 114 -13.27 13.17 10.94
C VAL A 114 -12.64 13.56 9.58
N ARG A 115 -12.01 14.72 9.52
CA ARG A 115 -11.39 15.23 8.27
C ARG A 115 -10.28 14.32 7.74
N VAL A 116 -9.52 13.68 8.64
CA VAL A 116 -8.51 12.70 8.24
C VAL A 116 -9.17 11.41 7.73
N LEU A 117 -10.31 10.99 8.31
CA LEU A 117 -11.07 9.85 7.80
C LEU A 117 -11.69 10.14 6.42
N GLU A 118 -12.27 11.32 6.23
CA GLU A 118 -12.79 11.78 4.93
C GLU A 118 -11.68 11.79 3.86
N TYR A 119 -10.53 12.34 4.20
CA TYR A 119 -9.34 12.29 3.36
C TYR A 119 -8.94 10.83 3.05
N GLY A 120 -8.96 9.95 4.03
CA GLY A 120 -8.67 8.51 3.85
C GLY A 120 -9.62 7.85 2.86
N VAL A 121 -10.92 8.18 2.92
CA VAL A 121 -11.93 7.70 1.96
C VAL A 121 -11.62 8.21 0.55
N ALA A 122 -11.29 9.49 0.40
CA ALA A 122 -10.94 10.07 -0.90
C ALA A 122 -9.68 9.42 -1.50
N VAL A 123 -8.62 9.21 -0.68
CA VAL A 123 -7.41 8.53 -1.11
C VAL A 123 -7.68 7.07 -1.49
N TRP A 124 -8.50 6.36 -0.71
CA TRP A 124 -8.88 4.99 -1.02
C TRP A 124 -9.65 4.89 -2.35
N ALA A 125 -10.60 5.79 -2.59
CA ALA A 125 -11.34 5.85 -3.85
C ALA A 125 -10.40 6.12 -5.03
N ALA A 126 -9.44 7.03 -4.89
CA ALA A 126 -8.42 7.31 -5.90
C ALA A 126 -7.54 6.07 -6.19
N PHE A 127 -7.10 5.36 -5.16
CA PHE A 127 -6.35 4.11 -5.33
C PHE A 127 -7.18 3.03 -6.02
N PHE A 128 -8.44 2.88 -5.64
CA PHE A 128 -9.33 1.91 -6.28
C PHE A 128 -9.46 2.18 -7.78
N VAL A 129 -9.75 3.42 -8.15
CA VAL A 129 -9.87 3.83 -9.56
C VAL A 129 -8.54 3.62 -10.30
N PHE A 130 -7.42 4.05 -9.72
CA PHE A 130 -6.10 3.90 -10.32
C PHE A 130 -5.73 2.43 -10.58
N VAL A 131 -5.94 1.56 -9.60
CA VAL A 131 -5.64 0.13 -9.73
C VAL A 131 -6.50 -0.51 -10.80
N VAL A 132 -7.81 -0.27 -10.78
CA VAL A 132 -8.75 -0.94 -11.69
C VAL A 132 -8.65 -0.39 -13.12
N ALA A 133 -8.53 0.93 -13.27
CA ALA A 133 -8.56 1.57 -14.58
C ALA A 133 -7.19 1.65 -15.27
N TYR A 134 -6.10 1.62 -14.52
CA TYR A 134 -4.76 1.80 -15.07
C TYR A 134 -3.79 0.65 -14.76
N GLU A 135 -3.59 0.32 -13.48
CA GLU A 135 -2.54 -0.61 -13.07
C GLU A 135 -2.82 -2.05 -13.53
N GLU A 136 -4.02 -2.59 -13.21
CA GLU A 136 -4.37 -3.95 -13.64
C GLU A 136 -4.38 -4.15 -15.16
N PRO A 137 -4.97 -3.25 -15.98
CA PRO A 137 -4.86 -3.34 -17.44
C PRO A 137 -3.42 -3.30 -17.94
N THR A 138 -2.56 -2.48 -17.32
CA THR A 138 -1.14 -2.39 -17.68
C THR A 138 -0.40 -3.68 -17.35
N LEU A 139 -0.64 -4.26 -16.16
CA LEU A 139 -0.04 -5.53 -15.75
C LEU A 139 -0.51 -6.70 -16.62
N ARG A 140 -1.80 -6.73 -17.01
CA ARG A 140 -2.34 -7.72 -17.97
C ARG A 140 -1.65 -7.66 -19.33
N LYS A 141 -1.40 -6.45 -19.84
CA LYS A 141 -0.66 -6.26 -21.09
C LYS A 141 0.80 -6.68 -20.98
N SER A 142 1.42 -6.46 -19.83
CA SER A 142 2.85 -6.72 -19.62
C SER A 142 3.16 -8.18 -19.33
N PHE A 143 2.31 -8.87 -18.55
CA PHE A 143 2.58 -10.20 -18.01
C PHE A 143 1.57 -11.28 -18.47
N GLY A 144 0.50 -10.91 -19.17
CA GLY A 144 -0.44 -11.83 -19.80
C GLY A 144 -0.98 -12.91 -18.85
N ALA A 145 -0.82 -14.18 -19.23
CA ALA A 145 -1.34 -15.33 -18.50
C ALA A 145 -0.79 -15.44 -17.07
N GLU A 146 0.47 -15.06 -16.83
CA GLU A 146 1.09 -15.07 -15.51
C GLU A 146 0.33 -14.13 -14.54
N TYR A 147 -0.08 -12.95 -15.01
CA TYR A 147 -0.86 -12.02 -14.21
C TYR A 147 -2.30 -12.51 -13.97
N GLU A 148 -2.92 -13.16 -14.96
CA GLU A 148 -4.26 -13.75 -14.80
C GLU A 148 -4.26 -14.88 -13.77
N GLU A 149 -3.25 -15.76 -13.79
CA GLU A 149 -3.08 -16.80 -12.77
C GLU A 149 -2.91 -16.20 -11.38
N TYR A 150 -2.12 -15.13 -11.27
CA TYR A 150 -1.95 -14.38 -10.02
C TYR A 150 -3.28 -13.79 -9.52
N CYS A 151 -4.06 -13.19 -10.41
CA CYS A 151 -5.37 -12.63 -10.08
C CYS A 151 -6.38 -13.67 -9.62
N ALA A 152 -6.34 -14.88 -10.18
CA ALA A 152 -7.23 -15.97 -9.81
C ALA A 152 -6.95 -16.52 -8.40
N ASN A 153 -5.71 -16.41 -7.93
CA ASN A 153 -5.26 -17.02 -6.67
C ASN A 153 -5.06 -16.03 -5.52
N VAL A 154 -4.82 -14.76 -5.83
CA VAL A 154 -4.51 -13.74 -4.81
C VAL A 154 -5.56 -12.63 -4.83
N PRO A 155 -6.23 -12.34 -3.71
CA PRO A 155 -7.26 -11.30 -3.66
C PRO A 155 -6.67 -9.89 -3.82
N ARG A 156 -7.51 -8.94 -4.30
CA ARG A 156 -7.08 -7.56 -4.61
C ARG A 156 -6.75 -6.73 -3.38
N TRP A 157 -7.63 -6.74 -2.35
CA TRP A 157 -7.56 -5.80 -1.23
C TRP A 157 -7.47 -6.45 0.15
N ILE A 158 -8.16 -7.56 0.36
CA ILE A 158 -8.23 -8.25 1.65
C ILE A 158 -7.24 -9.41 1.59
N PRO A 159 -6.24 -9.47 2.52
CA PRO A 159 -5.27 -10.57 2.51
C PRO A 159 -5.93 -11.94 2.64
N GLY A 160 -5.53 -12.86 1.78
CA GLY A 160 -5.90 -14.28 1.91
C GLY A 160 -5.24 -14.92 3.14
N ILE A 161 -5.79 -16.02 3.61
CA ILE A 161 -5.28 -16.74 4.80
C ILE A 161 -4.02 -17.55 4.46
N LYS A 162 -3.93 -18.07 3.23
CA LYS A 162 -2.79 -18.89 2.77
C LYS A 162 -1.98 -18.14 1.71
N PRO A 163 -0.64 -18.23 1.76
CA PRO A 163 0.20 -17.67 0.72
C PRO A 163 0.05 -18.46 -0.58
N TRP A 164 -0.14 -17.78 -1.70
CA TRP A 164 -0.08 -18.43 -3.00
C TRP A 164 1.37 -18.73 -3.38
N GLU A 165 1.60 -19.92 -3.92
CA GLU A 165 2.89 -20.37 -4.44
C GLU A 165 2.78 -20.55 -5.94
N GLN A 166 3.51 -19.72 -6.68
CA GLN A 166 3.62 -19.87 -8.13
C GLN A 166 4.30 -21.21 -8.43
N LYS A 167 3.61 -22.10 -9.15
CA LYS A 167 4.23 -23.34 -9.64
C LYS A 167 5.35 -22.95 -10.62
N ARG A 168 6.59 -23.20 -10.25
CA ARG A 168 7.70 -23.15 -11.22
C ARG A 168 7.51 -24.37 -12.14
N GLU A 169 7.19 -24.12 -13.39
CA GLU A 169 7.40 -25.13 -14.40
C GLU A 169 8.93 -25.37 -14.49
N ASN A 170 9.35 -26.59 -14.17
CA ASN A 170 10.72 -27.05 -14.30
C ASN A 170 11.07 -27.27 -15.78
#